data_f8cecee67af7523f860f85335ddd0af3
#
_entry.id   f8cecee67af7523f860f85335ddd0af3
#
_cell.length_a   1.000
_cell.length_b   1.000
_cell.length_c   1.000
_cell.angle_alpha   90.00
_cell.angle_beta   90.00
_cell.angle_gamma   90.00
#
_symmetry.space_group_name_H-M   'P 1'
#
loop_
_entity.id
_entity.type
_entity.pdbx_description
1 polymer ?
#
loop_
_entity_poly.entity_id
_entity_poly.type
_entity_poly.pdbx_seq_one_letter_code
_entity_poly.pdbx_strand_id
1 'polypeptide(L)'
;LPIVAELAKADKVTYATVEYFDIAGLVKGAWKGEGLGNKFLGHIRECDAIAHVVRCFDNKDVVHVEGDIDPARDLDIVNTELLLADMQTVDKAIQKAEPMLKTGEKKYKDEIEALKRIKDHLSRGRLLRNVELPEDERIIVDRLFLLTDKPAVIVLNIGEPQIVELPAVMPELFGEQMPPAEGIIAGAVSNIRKIDGSSPVTAICAELDNQLSELGEDDSREYLSQYGLDRPLSAHMVEKCYESLNLISFFTMKGTETRAWSVAKGTHAVKAAGKIHTDMERGFIKADVIGFSELEKIGSYHDAKEQGRVRSEGKD
;
A
#
# COMPACT_ATOMS: atom_id res chain seq x y z
N LEU A 1 15.27 2.05 12.35
CA LEU A 1 16.57 2.08 11.67
C LEU A 1 17.59 2.96 12.43
N PRO A 2 17.25 4.17 12.97
CA PRO A 2 18.20 4.96 13.78
C PRO A 2 18.79 4.18 14.95
N ILE A 3 17.98 3.48 15.72
CA ILE A 3 18.43 2.63 16.84
C ILE A 3 19.42 1.56 16.37
N VAL A 4 19.14 0.89 15.24
CA VAL A 4 20.07 -0.11 14.68
C VAL A 4 21.40 0.53 14.25
N ALA A 5 21.33 1.74 13.68
CA ALA A 5 22.52 2.48 13.28
C ALA A 5 23.37 2.89 14.48
N GLU A 6 22.75 3.33 15.57
CA GLU A 6 23.44 3.65 16.84
C GLU A 6 24.12 2.41 17.42
N LEU A 7 23.39 1.29 17.52
CA LEU A 7 23.91 0.01 18.03
C LEU A 7 25.04 -0.55 17.15
N ALA A 8 24.99 -0.30 15.85
CA ALA A 8 26.03 -0.69 14.89
C ALA A 8 27.18 0.31 14.81
N LYS A 9 27.08 1.49 15.47
CA LYS A 9 27.99 2.63 15.32
C LYS A 9 28.22 3.01 13.86
N ALA A 10 27.10 3.09 13.11
CA ALA A 10 27.13 3.35 11.67
C ALA A 10 27.32 4.84 11.38
N ASP A 11 28.22 5.17 10.46
CA ASP A 11 28.40 6.54 9.96
C ASP A 11 27.40 6.89 8.88
N LYS A 12 26.81 5.86 8.23
CA LYS A 12 25.87 6.03 7.14
C LYS A 12 24.61 5.20 7.35
N VAL A 13 23.46 5.87 7.17
CA VAL A 13 22.13 5.26 7.27
C VAL A 13 21.42 5.40 5.93
N THR A 14 20.93 4.29 5.39
CA THR A 14 20.18 4.26 4.13
C THR A 14 18.79 3.68 4.39
N TYR A 15 17.77 4.49 4.18
CA TYR A 15 16.36 4.09 4.36
C TYR A 15 15.83 3.30 3.17
N ALA A 16 14.88 2.42 3.42
CA ALA A 16 14.01 1.90 2.36
C ALA A 16 13.03 2.99 1.92
N THR A 17 12.69 3.00 0.66
CA THR A 17 11.82 4.03 0.06
C THR A 17 10.54 3.43 -0.48
N VAL A 18 9.46 4.21 -0.40
CA VAL A 18 8.22 4.02 -1.16
C VAL A 18 8.18 5.14 -2.20
N GLU A 19 8.08 4.77 -3.47
CA GLU A 19 7.97 5.72 -4.56
C GLU A 19 6.49 5.98 -4.86
N TYR A 20 6.09 7.24 -4.86
CA TYR A 20 4.75 7.66 -5.23
C TYR A 20 4.78 8.28 -6.62
N PHE A 21 3.95 7.78 -7.50
CA PHE A 21 3.76 8.34 -8.84
C PHE A 21 2.44 9.11 -8.86
N ASP A 22 2.52 10.43 -9.11
CA ASP A 22 1.33 11.21 -9.37
C ASP A 22 0.73 10.79 -10.71
N ILE A 23 -0.50 10.33 -10.65
CA ILE A 23 -1.24 9.90 -11.82
C ILE A 23 -2.38 10.90 -12.00
N ALA A 24 -2.30 11.74 -13.04
CA ALA A 24 -3.31 12.76 -13.34
C ALA A 24 -4.73 12.21 -13.20
N GLY A 25 -5.60 12.92 -12.46
CA GLY A 25 -6.86 12.43 -11.94
C GLY A 25 -7.74 11.68 -12.94
N LEU A 26 -8.30 10.54 -12.48
CA LEU A 26 -9.31 9.78 -13.20
C LEU A 26 -10.55 10.63 -13.38
N VAL A 27 -10.82 11.02 -14.62
CA VAL A 27 -12.09 11.62 -14.98
C VAL A 27 -13.06 10.54 -15.46
N LYS A 28 -14.34 10.73 -15.17
CA LYS A 28 -15.43 9.86 -15.61
C LYS A 28 -15.33 9.55 -17.11
N GLY A 29 -15.31 8.27 -17.46
CA GLY A 29 -15.17 7.81 -18.85
C GLY A 29 -13.73 7.54 -19.31
N ALA A 30 -12.74 7.56 -18.42
CA ALA A 30 -11.34 7.25 -18.74
C ALA A 30 -11.15 5.85 -19.35
N TRP A 31 -12.01 4.89 -18.99
CA TRP A 31 -12.00 3.51 -19.50
C TRP A 31 -12.35 3.40 -20.99
N LYS A 32 -13.05 4.38 -21.59
CA LYS A 32 -13.48 4.34 -23.00
C LYS A 32 -12.34 4.40 -24.01
N GLY A 33 -11.12 4.61 -23.54
CA GLY A 33 -9.94 4.21 -24.29
C GLY A 33 -9.46 5.14 -25.42
N GLU A 34 -9.98 6.34 -25.54
CA GLU A 34 -9.46 7.30 -26.52
C GLU A 34 -8.54 8.31 -25.83
N GLY A 35 -7.22 8.18 -26.05
CA GLY A 35 -6.23 9.17 -25.62
C GLY A 35 -5.61 8.94 -24.24
N LEU A 36 -5.67 9.95 -23.35
CA LEU A 36 -4.98 9.98 -22.04
C LEU A 36 -5.42 8.90 -21.06
N GLY A 37 -6.68 8.45 -21.10
CA GLY A 37 -7.22 7.45 -20.19
C GLY A 37 -6.51 6.09 -20.25
N ASN A 38 -6.14 5.61 -21.46
CA ASN A 38 -5.42 4.35 -21.60
C ASN A 38 -3.98 4.40 -21.07
N LYS A 39 -3.30 5.55 -21.22
CA LYS A 39 -1.96 5.74 -20.66
C LYS A 39 -2.02 5.75 -19.13
N PHE A 40 -3.02 6.42 -18.58
CA PHE A 40 -3.30 6.47 -17.16
C PHE A 40 -3.48 5.07 -16.55
N LEU A 41 -4.40 4.27 -17.08
CA LEU A 41 -4.62 2.89 -16.62
C LEU A 41 -3.38 2.01 -16.82
N GLY A 42 -2.55 2.31 -17.81
CA GLY A 42 -1.25 1.68 -18.02
C GLY A 42 -0.30 1.92 -16.86
N HIS A 43 -0.17 3.17 -16.40
CA HIS A 43 0.69 3.52 -15.26
C HIS A 43 0.22 2.84 -13.96
N ILE A 44 -1.11 2.76 -13.72
CA ILE A 44 -1.62 2.01 -12.56
C ILE A 44 -1.21 0.53 -12.64
N ARG A 45 -1.20 -0.09 -13.83
CA ARG A 45 -0.78 -1.49 -13.97
C ARG A 45 0.67 -1.73 -13.57
N GLU A 46 1.53 -0.75 -13.76
CA GLU A 46 2.96 -0.83 -13.43
C GLU A 46 3.25 -0.64 -11.94
N CYS A 47 2.33 -0.01 -11.19
CA CYS A 47 2.49 0.18 -9.74
C CYS A 47 2.16 -1.09 -8.95
N ASP A 48 2.79 -1.27 -7.78
CA ASP A 48 2.52 -2.40 -6.88
C ASP A 48 1.22 -2.23 -6.09
N ALA A 49 0.83 -0.99 -5.77
CA ALA A 49 -0.39 -0.65 -5.04
C ALA A 49 -0.99 0.67 -5.52
N ILE A 50 -2.20 0.98 -5.07
CA ILE A 50 -2.93 2.21 -5.37
C ILE A 50 -3.15 2.99 -4.07
N ALA A 51 -2.76 4.26 -4.02
CA ALA A 51 -3.17 5.19 -2.97
C ALA A 51 -4.33 6.05 -3.50
N HIS A 52 -5.56 5.80 -3.03
CA HIS A 52 -6.73 6.60 -3.34
C HIS A 52 -6.78 7.82 -2.43
N VAL A 53 -6.36 8.96 -2.92
CA VAL A 53 -6.46 10.22 -2.18
C VAL A 53 -7.83 10.83 -2.40
N VAL A 54 -8.64 10.89 -1.35
CA VAL A 54 -9.99 11.49 -1.39
C VAL A 54 -10.04 12.77 -0.57
N ARG A 55 -10.67 13.78 -1.11
CA ARG A 55 -10.79 15.07 -0.45
C ARG A 55 -11.86 15.05 0.63
N CYS A 56 -11.48 15.44 1.85
CA CYS A 56 -12.38 15.52 3.01
C CYS A 56 -12.46 16.93 3.63
N PHE A 57 -11.79 17.93 3.04
CA PHE A 57 -11.76 19.31 3.54
C PHE A 57 -12.57 20.26 2.65
N ASP A 58 -13.20 21.25 3.25
CA ASP A 58 -13.86 22.35 2.52
C ASP A 58 -12.86 23.50 2.30
N ASN A 59 -12.74 23.91 1.04
CA ASN A 59 -11.98 25.09 0.65
C ASN A 59 -12.60 25.68 -0.62
N LYS A 60 -13.10 26.92 -0.53
CA LYS A 60 -13.80 27.61 -1.62
C LYS A 60 -12.90 27.96 -2.79
N ASP A 61 -11.58 28.07 -2.56
CA ASP A 61 -10.59 28.40 -3.58
C ASP A 61 -10.17 27.16 -4.40
N VAL A 62 -10.55 25.96 -3.96
CA VAL A 62 -10.27 24.69 -4.66
C VAL A 62 -11.55 24.12 -5.23
N VAL A 63 -11.68 24.21 -6.56
CA VAL A 63 -12.86 23.70 -7.28
C VAL A 63 -12.95 22.19 -7.13
N HIS A 64 -14.17 21.67 -6.86
CA HIS A 64 -14.48 20.25 -6.89
C HIS A 64 -15.25 19.90 -8.17
N VAL A 65 -14.84 18.83 -8.88
CA VAL A 65 -15.40 18.44 -10.18
C VAL A 65 -16.90 18.11 -10.07
N GLU A 66 -17.30 17.42 -9.00
CA GLU A 66 -18.69 16.98 -8.76
C GLU A 66 -19.50 17.98 -7.88
N GLY A 67 -18.94 19.15 -7.57
CA GLY A 67 -19.56 20.19 -6.76
C GLY A 67 -19.34 20.00 -5.27
N ASP A 68 -20.16 19.20 -4.61
CA ASP A 68 -20.06 18.95 -3.17
C ASP A 68 -18.98 17.92 -2.83
N ILE A 69 -18.43 18.01 -1.61
CA ILE A 69 -17.43 17.06 -1.10
C ILE A 69 -18.14 15.82 -0.59
N ASP A 70 -17.88 14.69 -1.23
CA ASP A 70 -18.34 13.36 -0.83
C ASP A 70 -17.23 12.33 -1.09
N PRO A 71 -16.39 12.05 -0.08
CA PRO A 71 -15.24 11.14 -0.23
C PRO A 71 -15.65 9.71 -0.67
N ALA A 72 -16.82 9.25 -0.26
CA ALA A 72 -17.30 7.91 -0.60
C ALA A 72 -17.73 7.85 -2.07
N ARG A 73 -18.49 8.85 -2.54
CA ARG A 73 -18.85 8.98 -3.96
C ARG A 73 -17.62 9.10 -4.84
N ASP A 74 -16.65 9.90 -4.45
CA ASP A 74 -15.44 10.13 -5.24
C ASP A 74 -14.60 8.85 -5.35
N LEU A 75 -14.50 8.07 -4.27
CA LEU A 75 -13.90 6.73 -4.29
C LEU A 75 -14.67 5.77 -5.21
N ASP A 76 -15.99 5.76 -5.14
CA ASP A 76 -16.84 4.87 -5.94
C ASP A 76 -16.75 5.17 -7.45
N ILE A 77 -16.62 6.45 -7.83
CA ILE A 77 -16.37 6.86 -9.23
C ILE A 77 -15.08 6.24 -9.73
N VAL A 78 -13.98 6.35 -8.97
CA VAL A 78 -12.68 5.79 -9.35
C VAL A 78 -12.74 4.26 -9.43
N ASN A 79 -13.33 3.60 -8.43
CA ASN A 79 -13.49 2.15 -8.44
C ASN A 79 -14.32 1.67 -9.64
N THR A 80 -15.36 2.40 -10.02
CA THR A 80 -16.19 2.09 -11.20
C THR A 80 -15.35 2.15 -12.48
N GLU A 81 -14.47 3.15 -12.66
CA GLU A 81 -13.59 3.23 -13.81
C GLU A 81 -12.60 2.04 -13.88
N LEU A 82 -12.05 1.61 -12.72
CA LEU A 82 -11.18 0.43 -12.64
C LEU A 82 -11.94 -0.86 -12.99
N LEU A 83 -13.17 -1.03 -12.47
CA LEU A 83 -14.04 -2.17 -12.78
C LEU A 83 -14.33 -2.26 -14.28
N LEU A 84 -14.67 -1.15 -14.92
CA LEU A 84 -14.97 -1.10 -16.35
C LEU A 84 -13.74 -1.42 -17.21
N ALA A 85 -12.55 -0.94 -16.79
CA ALA A 85 -11.30 -1.26 -17.47
C ALA A 85 -10.95 -2.76 -17.37
N ASP A 86 -11.18 -3.36 -16.21
CA ASP A 86 -10.95 -4.79 -16.00
C ASP A 86 -11.95 -5.64 -16.76
N MET A 87 -13.22 -5.25 -16.80
CA MET A 87 -14.24 -5.92 -17.63
C MET A 87 -13.82 -5.97 -19.09
N GLN A 88 -13.32 -4.86 -19.66
CA GLN A 88 -12.78 -4.85 -21.02
C GLN A 88 -11.59 -5.78 -21.20
N THR A 89 -10.70 -5.85 -20.22
CA THR A 89 -9.52 -6.72 -20.24
C THR A 89 -9.96 -8.19 -20.25
N VAL A 90 -10.91 -8.55 -19.40
CA VAL A 90 -11.47 -9.90 -19.32
C VAL A 90 -12.23 -10.26 -20.61
N ASP A 91 -13.03 -9.34 -21.17
CA ASP A 91 -13.75 -9.57 -22.43
C ASP A 91 -12.79 -9.84 -23.60
N LYS A 92 -11.71 -9.09 -23.69
CA LYS A 92 -10.67 -9.35 -24.70
C LYS A 92 -10.01 -10.71 -24.51
N ALA A 93 -9.80 -11.13 -23.24
CA ALA A 93 -9.24 -12.45 -22.92
C ALA A 93 -10.19 -13.58 -23.34
N ILE A 94 -11.49 -13.44 -23.07
CA ILE A 94 -12.53 -14.39 -23.50
C ILE A 94 -12.54 -14.48 -25.03
N GLN A 95 -12.63 -13.36 -25.74
CA GLN A 95 -12.62 -13.32 -27.23
C GLN A 95 -11.37 -13.99 -27.82
N LYS A 96 -10.22 -13.87 -27.17
CA LYS A 96 -8.98 -14.53 -27.59
C LYS A 96 -8.98 -16.03 -27.33
N ALA A 97 -9.61 -16.48 -26.24
CA ALA A 97 -9.66 -17.90 -25.85
C ALA A 97 -10.74 -18.68 -26.61
N GLU A 98 -11.88 -18.07 -26.97
CA GLU A 98 -12.99 -18.75 -27.65
C GLU A 98 -12.60 -19.54 -28.93
N PRO A 99 -11.78 -19.01 -29.87
CA PRO A 99 -11.37 -19.77 -31.05
C PRO A 99 -10.59 -21.05 -30.70
N MET A 100 -9.91 -21.07 -29.54
CA MET A 100 -9.11 -22.22 -29.10
C MET A 100 -9.99 -23.39 -28.61
N LEU A 101 -11.28 -23.16 -28.33
CA LEU A 101 -12.22 -24.25 -28.02
C LEU A 101 -12.31 -25.28 -29.15
N LYS A 102 -12.05 -24.86 -30.41
CA LYS A 102 -12.06 -25.75 -31.58
C LYS A 102 -11.00 -26.86 -31.52
N THR A 103 -9.95 -26.66 -30.71
CA THR A 103 -8.91 -27.68 -30.50
C THR A 103 -9.40 -28.88 -29.67
N GLY A 104 -10.51 -28.71 -28.94
CA GLY A 104 -11.07 -29.73 -28.05
C GLY A 104 -10.31 -29.90 -26.73
N GLU A 105 -9.29 -29.09 -26.46
CA GLU A 105 -8.51 -29.16 -25.21
C GLU A 105 -9.32 -28.62 -24.04
N LYS A 106 -9.46 -29.42 -22.98
CA LYS A 106 -10.20 -29.10 -21.76
C LYS A 106 -9.73 -27.78 -21.11
N LYS A 107 -8.43 -27.51 -21.13
CA LYS A 107 -7.83 -26.31 -20.51
C LYS A 107 -8.44 -25.00 -20.98
N TYR A 108 -8.82 -24.89 -22.26
CA TYR A 108 -9.44 -23.66 -22.81
C TYR A 108 -10.89 -23.51 -22.35
N LYS A 109 -11.59 -24.62 -22.15
CA LYS A 109 -12.93 -24.58 -21.59
C LYS A 109 -12.89 -24.11 -20.14
N ASP A 110 -12.01 -24.70 -19.34
CA ASP A 110 -11.84 -24.36 -17.92
C ASP A 110 -11.42 -22.89 -17.77
N GLU A 111 -10.49 -22.40 -18.63
CA GLU A 111 -10.07 -21.01 -18.65
C GLU A 111 -11.21 -20.04 -18.94
N ILE A 112 -12.06 -20.34 -19.94
CA ILE A 112 -13.19 -19.47 -20.27
C ILE A 112 -14.23 -19.47 -19.15
N GLU A 113 -14.47 -20.60 -18.50
CA GLU A 113 -15.36 -20.68 -17.36
C GLU A 113 -14.86 -19.81 -16.19
N ALA A 114 -13.57 -19.86 -15.88
CA ALA A 114 -12.95 -19.00 -14.87
C ALA A 114 -13.03 -17.52 -15.26
N LEU A 115 -12.71 -17.14 -16.50
CA LEU A 115 -12.86 -15.78 -17.00
C LEU A 115 -14.31 -15.26 -16.88
N LYS A 116 -15.32 -16.11 -17.14
CA LYS A 116 -16.72 -15.74 -16.98
C LYS A 116 -17.10 -15.50 -15.52
N ARG A 117 -16.57 -16.28 -14.58
CA ARG A 117 -16.78 -16.06 -13.14
C ARG A 117 -16.13 -14.75 -12.69
N ILE A 118 -14.90 -14.49 -13.12
CA ILE A 118 -14.24 -13.20 -12.85
C ILE A 118 -15.08 -12.04 -13.39
N LYS A 119 -15.58 -12.15 -14.63
CA LYS A 119 -16.47 -11.14 -15.22
C LYS A 119 -17.74 -10.94 -14.40
N ASP A 120 -18.33 -12.02 -13.86
CA ASP A 120 -19.51 -11.93 -13.01
C ASP A 120 -19.23 -11.15 -11.72
N HIS A 121 -18.07 -11.36 -11.06
CA HIS A 121 -17.65 -10.56 -9.92
C HIS A 121 -17.57 -9.07 -10.27
N LEU A 122 -16.87 -8.73 -11.35
CA LEU A 122 -16.72 -7.35 -11.81
C LEU A 122 -18.05 -6.69 -12.17
N SER A 123 -18.95 -7.42 -12.87
CA SER A 123 -20.25 -6.91 -13.28
C SER A 123 -21.20 -6.60 -12.11
N ARG A 124 -20.96 -7.24 -10.97
CA ARG A 124 -21.66 -6.96 -9.70
C ARG A 124 -21.00 -5.84 -8.89
N GLY A 125 -20.03 -5.13 -9.45
CA GLY A 125 -19.32 -4.06 -8.77
C GLY A 125 -18.36 -4.55 -7.68
N ARG A 126 -17.95 -5.82 -7.68
CA ARG A 126 -17.03 -6.36 -6.68
C ARG A 126 -15.59 -6.12 -7.10
N LEU A 127 -14.84 -5.38 -6.28
CA LEU A 127 -13.40 -5.26 -6.41
C LEU A 127 -12.77 -6.62 -6.12
N LEU A 128 -11.88 -7.10 -6.99
CA LEU A 128 -11.31 -8.45 -6.85
C LEU A 128 -10.46 -8.61 -5.59
N ARG A 129 -9.82 -7.53 -5.10
CA ARG A 129 -9.11 -7.52 -3.80
C ARG A 129 -10.00 -7.83 -2.60
N ASN A 130 -11.32 -7.67 -2.75
CA ASN A 130 -12.34 -7.98 -1.71
C ASN A 130 -12.97 -9.35 -1.89
N VAL A 131 -12.49 -10.16 -2.84
CA VAL A 131 -13.07 -11.47 -3.19
C VAL A 131 -12.06 -12.56 -2.92
N GLU A 132 -12.45 -13.59 -2.19
CA GLU A 132 -11.66 -14.80 -2.09
C GLU A 132 -11.80 -15.61 -3.39
N LEU A 133 -10.73 -15.62 -4.18
CA LEU A 133 -10.73 -16.25 -5.51
C LEU A 133 -10.17 -17.67 -5.43
N PRO A 134 -10.80 -18.66 -6.09
CA PRO A 134 -10.21 -19.97 -6.34
C PRO A 134 -8.88 -19.87 -7.08
N GLU A 135 -8.03 -20.90 -6.97
CA GLU A 135 -6.67 -20.90 -7.53
C GLU A 135 -6.66 -20.68 -9.06
N ASP A 136 -7.60 -21.29 -9.77
CA ASP A 136 -7.74 -21.12 -11.22
C ASP A 136 -8.09 -19.70 -11.65
N GLU A 137 -8.89 -18.99 -10.85
CA GLU A 137 -9.18 -17.57 -11.06
C GLU A 137 -8.01 -16.68 -10.66
N ARG A 138 -7.33 -16.99 -9.54
CA ARG A 138 -6.15 -16.25 -9.08
C ARG A 138 -5.06 -16.21 -10.14
N ILE A 139 -4.71 -17.35 -10.73
CA ILE A 139 -3.74 -17.45 -11.82
C ILE A 139 -4.10 -16.54 -13.02
N ILE A 140 -5.39 -16.44 -13.34
CA ILE A 140 -5.86 -15.58 -14.45
C ILE A 140 -5.77 -14.10 -14.07
N VAL A 141 -6.22 -13.73 -12.87
CA VAL A 141 -6.18 -12.36 -12.37
C VAL A 141 -4.76 -11.83 -12.35
N ASP A 142 -3.81 -12.61 -11.81
CA ASP A 142 -2.40 -12.26 -11.78
C ASP A 142 -1.82 -12.10 -13.20
N ARG A 143 -2.15 -13.01 -14.12
CA ARG A 143 -1.67 -12.97 -15.51
C ARG A 143 -2.21 -11.77 -16.28
N LEU A 144 -3.43 -11.33 -15.99
CA LEU A 144 -4.07 -10.20 -16.67
C LEU A 144 -3.77 -8.85 -16.02
N PHE A 145 -3.09 -8.83 -14.87
CA PHE A 145 -2.78 -7.63 -14.10
C PHE A 145 -4.03 -6.76 -13.88
N LEU A 146 -5.09 -7.38 -13.36
CA LEU A 146 -6.35 -6.69 -13.14
C LEU A 146 -6.21 -5.61 -12.07
N LEU A 147 -6.77 -4.43 -12.36
CA LEU A 147 -6.59 -3.22 -11.55
C LEU A 147 -7.33 -3.29 -10.22
N THR A 148 -8.52 -3.92 -10.24
CA THR A 148 -9.37 -4.07 -9.05
C THR A 148 -8.84 -5.09 -8.05
N ASP A 149 -7.83 -5.88 -8.43
CA ASP A 149 -7.13 -6.81 -7.54
C ASP A 149 -5.93 -6.17 -6.82
N LYS A 150 -5.42 -5.05 -7.36
CA LYS A 150 -4.26 -4.39 -6.75
C LYS A 150 -4.55 -3.99 -5.31
N PRO A 151 -3.59 -4.21 -4.39
CA PRO A 151 -3.65 -3.64 -3.06
C PRO A 151 -3.93 -2.14 -3.13
N ALA A 152 -4.76 -1.65 -2.22
CA ALA A 152 -5.09 -0.23 -2.18
C ALA A 152 -5.01 0.30 -0.75
N VAL A 153 -4.70 1.59 -0.62
CA VAL A 153 -4.81 2.37 0.62
C VAL A 153 -5.70 3.56 0.34
N ILE A 154 -6.67 3.80 1.19
CA ILE A 154 -7.56 4.96 1.07
C ILE A 154 -7.02 6.06 1.98
N VAL A 155 -6.70 7.20 1.40
CA VAL A 155 -6.05 8.32 2.06
C VAL A 155 -7.02 9.48 2.11
N LEU A 156 -7.52 9.80 3.29
CA LEU A 156 -8.38 10.95 3.53
C LEU A 156 -7.51 12.21 3.61
N ASN A 157 -7.57 13.07 2.60
CA ASN A 157 -6.91 14.36 2.67
C ASN A 157 -7.85 15.34 3.40
N ILE A 158 -7.51 15.66 4.64
CA ILE A 158 -8.28 16.48 5.57
C ILE A 158 -7.70 17.89 5.70
N GLY A 159 -8.49 18.83 6.19
CA GLY A 159 -8.01 20.13 6.63
C GLY A 159 -7.46 20.06 8.06
N GLU A 160 -6.59 20.98 8.40
CA GLU A 160 -5.98 21.09 9.73
C GLU A 160 -7.01 21.12 10.88
N PRO A 161 -8.15 21.87 10.80
CA PRO A 161 -9.17 21.85 11.85
C PRO A 161 -9.80 20.48 12.11
N GLN A 162 -9.71 19.55 11.15
CA GLN A 162 -10.30 18.21 11.26
C GLN A 162 -9.38 17.20 11.94
N ILE A 163 -8.12 17.55 12.21
CA ILE A 163 -7.17 16.67 12.91
C ILE A 163 -7.72 16.27 14.29
N VAL A 164 -8.47 17.15 14.94
CA VAL A 164 -9.10 16.88 16.25
C VAL A 164 -10.15 15.78 16.23
N GLU A 165 -10.68 15.40 15.06
CA GLU A 165 -11.62 14.29 14.90
C GLU A 165 -10.90 12.93 14.82
N LEU A 166 -9.62 12.91 14.43
CA LEU A 166 -8.88 11.68 14.14
C LEU A 166 -8.73 10.75 15.34
N PRO A 167 -8.45 11.21 16.57
CA PRO A 167 -8.28 10.31 17.73
C PRO A 167 -9.46 9.35 17.94
N ALA A 168 -10.66 9.79 17.61
CA ALA A 168 -11.87 8.99 17.78
C ALA A 168 -12.17 8.06 16.59
N VAL A 169 -11.60 8.34 15.42
CA VAL A 169 -11.85 7.59 14.18
C VAL A 169 -10.68 6.67 13.84
N MET A 170 -9.48 7.09 14.17
CA MET A 170 -8.21 6.42 13.91
C MET A 170 -7.33 6.46 15.18
N PRO A 171 -7.75 5.82 16.27
CA PRO A 171 -7.02 5.87 17.55
C PRO A 171 -5.59 5.33 17.44
N GLU A 172 -5.33 4.47 16.48
CA GLU A 172 -3.98 3.94 16.21
C GLU A 172 -2.96 5.03 15.84
N LEU A 173 -3.40 6.20 15.38
CA LEU A 173 -2.52 7.34 15.10
C LEU A 173 -2.06 8.08 16.35
N PHE A 174 -2.77 7.90 17.49
CA PHE A 174 -2.57 8.64 18.72
C PHE A 174 -2.19 7.77 19.92
N GLY A 175 -2.14 6.45 19.76
CA GLY A 175 -1.73 5.52 20.82
C GLY A 175 -2.75 5.31 21.93
N GLU A 176 -3.91 5.95 21.90
CA GLU A 176 -4.96 5.84 22.92
C GLU A 176 -6.33 5.53 22.29
N GLN A 177 -7.17 4.78 23.02
CA GLN A 177 -8.57 4.58 22.64
C GLN A 177 -9.42 5.74 23.16
N MET A 178 -9.97 6.51 22.25
CA MET A 178 -10.95 7.57 22.56
C MET A 178 -12.38 7.10 22.24
N PRO A 179 -13.41 7.68 22.88
CA PRO A 179 -14.79 7.35 22.56
C PRO A 179 -15.10 7.72 21.10
N PRO A 180 -16.00 6.98 20.44
CA PRO A 180 -16.36 7.25 19.04
C PRO A 180 -16.88 8.67 18.90
N ALA A 181 -16.34 9.41 17.91
CA ALA A 181 -16.79 10.74 17.58
C ALA A 181 -17.89 10.70 16.51
N GLU A 182 -18.83 11.62 16.64
CA GLU A 182 -19.70 12.03 15.55
C GLU A 182 -19.01 13.19 14.82
N GLY A 183 -18.65 12.97 13.55
CA GLY A 183 -17.97 13.99 12.74
C GLY A 183 -17.98 13.64 11.26
N ILE A 184 -17.54 14.58 10.43
CA ILE A 184 -17.49 14.41 8.96
C ILE A 184 -16.57 13.24 8.60
N ILE A 185 -15.43 13.10 9.28
CA ILE A 185 -14.45 12.05 9.03
C ILE A 185 -15.01 10.68 9.43
N ALA A 186 -15.70 10.56 10.56
CA ALA A 186 -16.33 9.31 10.98
C ALA A 186 -17.38 8.82 9.95
N GLY A 187 -18.21 9.74 9.44
CA GLY A 187 -19.17 9.46 8.38
C GLY A 187 -18.49 9.01 7.09
N ALA A 188 -17.43 9.71 6.67
CA ALA A 188 -16.65 9.36 5.49
C ALA A 188 -16.06 7.95 5.61
N VAL A 189 -15.37 7.63 6.71
CA VAL A 189 -14.77 6.30 6.96
C VAL A 189 -15.84 5.21 6.94
N SER A 190 -16.99 5.43 7.61
CA SER A 190 -18.08 4.46 7.64
C SER A 190 -18.63 4.15 6.24
N ASN A 191 -18.80 5.17 5.39
CA ASN A 191 -19.32 5.00 4.04
C ASN A 191 -18.28 4.39 3.10
N ILE A 192 -17.02 4.77 3.21
CA ILE A 192 -15.89 4.19 2.48
C ILE A 192 -15.76 2.69 2.74
N ARG A 193 -15.87 2.25 3.99
CA ARG A 193 -15.81 0.83 4.38
C ARG A 193 -16.94 -0.02 3.80
N LYS A 194 -18.06 0.57 3.40
CA LYS A 194 -19.15 -0.14 2.68
C LYS A 194 -18.79 -0.38 1.22
N ILE A 195 -17.96 0.48 0.63
CA ILE A 195 -17.51 0.41 -0.77
C ILE A 195 -16.29 -0.48 -0.90
N ASP A 196 -15.32 -0.28 -0.01
CA ASP A 196 -14.08 -1.04 0.05
C ASP A 196 -13.74 -1.42 1.51
N GLY A 197 -14.14 -2.64 1.86
CA GLY A 197 -14.02 -3.14 3.24
C GLY A 197 -12.64 -3.69 3.59
N SER A 198 -11.79 -3.99 2.60
CA SER A 198 -10.48 -4.62 2.82
C SER A 198 -9.32 -3.62 2.84
N SER A 199 -9.44 -2.53 2.09
CA SER A 199 -8.35 -1.54 2.00
C SER A 199 -8.18 -0.77 3.32
N PRO A 200 -6.96 -0.65 3.84
CA PRO A 200 -6.69 0.20 4.99
C PRO A 200 -7.02 1.66 4.67
N VAL A 201 -7.55 2.35 5.68
CA VAL A 201 -7.88 3.78 5.59
C VAL A 201 -6.93 4.54 6.50
N THR A 202 -6.38 5.64 6.00
CA THR A 202 -5.54 6.57 6.76
C THR A 202 -5.91 8.01 6.43
N ALA A 203 -5.37 8.96 7.18
CA ALA A 203 -5.55 10.38 6.93
C ALA A 203 -4.21 11.07 6.68
N ILE A 204 -4.25 12.13 5.88
CA ILE A 204 -3.17 13.10 5.75
C ILE A 204 -3.76 14.50 5.84
N CYS A 205 -2.97 15.45 6.30
CA CYS A 205 -3.23 16.87 6.08
C CYS A 205 -2.08 17.39 5.20
N ALA A 206 -2.29 17.38 3.89
CA ALA A 206 -1.23 17.71 2.94
C ALA A 206 -0.67 19.12 3.13
N GLU A 207 -1.50 20.06 3.57
CA GLU A 207 -1.09 21.44 3.90
C GLU A 207 -0.15 21.45 5.10
N LEU A 208 -0.54 20.79 6.21
CA LEU A 208 0.29 20.69 7.41
C LEU A 208 1.61 19.94 7.12
N ASP A 209 1.54 18.78 6.45
CA ASP A 209 2.73 17.98 6.13
C ASP A 209 3.72 18.79 5.24
N ASN A 210 3.21 19.64 4.34
CA ASN A 210 4.04 20.52 3.53
C ASN A 210 4.72 21.60 4.40
N GLN A 211 3.98 22.23 5.30
CA GLN A 211 4.54 23.24 6.23
C GLN A 211 5.62 22.62 7.12
N LEU A 212 5.38 21.42 7.67
CA LEU A 212 6.34 20.70 8.49
C LEU A 212 7.63 20.36 7.74
N SER A 213 7.55 20.13 6.44
CA SER A 213 8.73 19.83 5.59
C SER A 213 9.70 21.02 5.45
N GLU A 214 9.22 22.24 5.70
CA GLU A 214 10.01 23.48 5.65
C GLU A 214 10.63 23.84 7.02
N LEU A 215 10.20 23.17 8.10
CA LEU A 215 10.66 23.41 9.46
C LEU A 215 11.84 22.51 9.82
N GLY A 216 12.62 22.93 10.84
CA GLY A 216 13.60 22.07 11.49
C GLY A 216 12.92 20.95 12.31
N GLU A 217 13.69 19.90 12.64
CA GLU A 217 13.13 18.74 13.36
C GLU A 217 12.50 19.10 14.72
N ASP A 218 13.12 20.03 15.47
CA ASP A 218 12.62 20.41 16.80
C ASP A 218 11.35 21.25 16.68
N ASP A 219 11.30 22.20 15.75
CA ASP A 219 10.13 23.03 15.50
C ASP A 219 8.96 22.18 14.97
N SER A 220 9.24 21.23 14.08
CA SER A 220 8.23 20.28 13.56
C SER A 220 7.65 19.43 14.69
N ARG A 221 8.49 18.97 15.61
CA ARG A 221 8.05 18.17 16.76
C ARG A 221 7.18 18.99 17.72
N GLU A 222 7.57 20.24 18.00
CA GLU A 222 6.77 21.14 18.82
C GLU A 222 5.39 21.41 18.18
N TYR A 223 5.37 21.66 16.87
CA TYR A 223 4.12 21.92 16.14
C TYR A 223 3.19 20.70 16.16
N LEU A 224 3.71 19.49 15.87
CA LEU A 224 2.95 18.24 15.92
C LEU A 224 2.35 17.94 17.29
N SER A 225 3.10 18.26 18.36
CA SER A 225 2.67 18.03 19.73
C SER A 225 1.38 18.77 20.09
N GLN A 226 1.09 19.90 19.44
CA GLN A 226 -0.13 20.70 19.63
C GLN A 226 -1.39 19.92 19.19
N TYR A 227 -1.22 18.97 18.26
CA TYR A 227 -2.28 18.09 17.76
C TYR A 227 -2.25 16.70 18.42
N GLY A 228 -1.34 16.46 19.39
CA GLY A 228 -1.14 15.15 19.98
C GLY A 228 -0.48 14.14 19.03
N LEU A 229 0.18 14.61 17.98
CA LEU A 229 0.89 13.78 17.02
C LEU A 229 2.37 13.70 17.38
N ASP A 230 2.96 12.51 17.26
CA ASP A 230 4.39 12.25 17.44
C ASP A 230 5.20 12.39 16.14
N ARG A 231 4.50 12.32 15.00
CA ARG A 231 5.08 12.38 13.65
C ARG A 231 4.06 12.83 12.60
N PRO A 232 4.51 13.27 11.40
CA PRO A 232 3.60 13.66 10.32
C PRO A 232 2.62 12.55 9.94
N LEU A 233 1.40 12.92 9.55
CA LEU A 233 0.37 11.97 9.13
C LEU A 233 0.79 11.19 7.87
N SER A 234 1.60 11.79 6.99
CA SER A 234 2.19 11.10 5.83
C SER A 234 3.06 9.90 6.22
N ALA A 235 3.69 9.90 7.39
CA ALA A 235 4.43 8.73 7.88
C ALA A 235 3.52 7.52 8.12
N HIS A 236 2.31 7.74 8.62
CA HIS A 236 1.30 6.68 8.78
C HIS A 236 0.79 6.17 7.43
N MET A 237 0.67 7.05 6.42
CA MET A 237 0.34 6.63 5.06
C MET A 237 1.38 5.63 4.51
N VAL A 238 2.66 5.89 4.72
CA VAL A 238 3.74 4.96 4.33
C VAL A 238 3.58 3.60 5.03
N GLU A 239 3.26 3.58 6.33
CA GLU A 239 3.01 2.34 7.07
C GLU A 239 1.82 1.56 6.51
N LYS A 240 0.73 2.25 6.18
CA LYS A 240 -0.45 1.61 5.54
C LYS A 240 -0.15 1.07 4.14
N CYS A 241 0.76 1.71 3.40
CA CYS A 241 1.26 1.16 2.13
C CYS A 241 2.06 -0.14 2.36
N TYR A 242 2.93 -0.19 3.38
CA TYR A 242 3.66 -1.41 3.74
C TYR A 242 2.70 -2.54 4.17
N GLU A 243 1.69 -2.23 4.97
CA GLU A 243 0.65 -3.16 5.40
C GLU A 243 -0.12 -3.71 4.21
N SER A 244 -0.61 -2.83 3.33
CA SER A 244 -1.35 -3.20 2.11
C SER A 244 -0.55 -4.09 1.17
N LEU A 245 0.75 -3.84 1.01
CA LEU A 245 1.68 -4.63 0.21
C LEU A 245 2.21 -5.87 0.94
N ASN A 246 1.78 -6.11 2.20
CA ASN A 246 2.30 -7.18 3.06
C ASN A 246 3.83 -7.18 3.14
N LEU A 247 4.44 -5.98 3.24
CA LEU A 247 5.88 -5.81 3.35
C LEU A 247 6.36 -5.84 4.80
N ILE A 248 7.58 -6.33 4.96
CA ILE A 248 8.36 -6.19 6.18
C ILE A 248 9.72 -5.56 5.85
N SER A 249 10.31 -4.91 6.85
CA SER A 249 11.67 -4.40 6.74
C SER A 249 12.67 -5.33 7.42
N PHE A 250 13.82 -5.52 6.79
CA PHE A 250 15.00 -6.05 7.45
C PHE A 250 16.17 -5.08 7.31
N PHE A 251 17.11 -5.18 8.22
CA PHE A 251 18.25 -4.27 8.28
C PHE A 251 19.54 -5.05 8.05
N THR A 252 20.49 -4.42 7.36
CA THR A 252 21.85 -4.95 7.24
C THR A 252 22.82 -4.00 7.93
N MET A 253 23.75 -4.57 8.69
CA MET A 253 24.86 -3.89 9.33
C MET A 253 26.15 -4.39 8.66
N LYS A 254 26.82 -3.55 7.88
CA LYS A 254 28.05 -3.92 7.19
C LYS A 254 29.07 -2.78 7.25
N GLY A 255 30.17 -3.00 7.97
CA GLY A 255 31.16 -1.95 8.19
C GLY A 255 30.53 -0.77 8.93
N THR A 256 30.59 0.42 8.35
CA THR A 256 30.04 1.66 8.91
C THR A 256 28.69 2.04 8.29
N GLU A 257 28.04 1.14 7.52
CA GLU A 257 26.73 1.39 6.90
C GLU A 257 25.64 0.50 7.51
N THR A 258 24.52 1.10 7.86
CA THR A 258 23.27 0.42 8.20
C THR A 258 22.22 0.78 7.16
N ARG A 259 21.57 -0.24 6.61
CA ARG A 259 20.58 -0.06 5.55
C ARG A 259 19.31 -0.87 5.80
N ALA A 260 18.16 -0.25 5.54
CA ALA A 260 16.86 -0.90 5.53
C ALA A 260 16.53 -1.44 4.13
N TRP A 261 15.86 -2.58 4.09
CA TRP A 261 15.39 -3.26 2.89
C TRP A 261 13.95 -3.71 3.09
N SER A 262 13.13 -3.63 2.04
CA SER A 262 11.74 -4.07 2.04
C SER A 262 11.61 -5.39 1.28
N VAL A 263 10.91 -6.34 1.89
CA VAL A 263 10.56 -7.63 1.26
C VAL A 263 9.14 -8.03 1.66
N ALA A 264 8.50 -8.85 0.86
CA ALA A 264 7.22 -9.45 1.24
C ALA A 264 7.38 -10.31 2.50
N LYS A 265 6.39 -10.24 3.39
CA LYS A 265 6.35 -11.09 4.58
C LYS A 265 6.38 -12.57 4.17
N GLY A 266 7.21 -13.37 4.85
CA GLY A 266 7.44 -14.78 4.48
C GLY A 266 8.52 -14.98 3.44
N THR A 267 9.22 -13.94 2.98
CA THR A 267 10.37 -14.09 2.07
C THR A 267 11.49 -14.84 2.75
N HIS A 268 11.98 -15.92 2.10
CA HIS A 268 13.11 -16.70 2.59
C HIS A 268 14.43 -15.92 2.57
N ALA A 269 15.35 -16.25 3.48
CA ALA A 269 16.63 -15.57 3.64
C ALA A 269 17.45 -15.45 2.33
N VAL A 270 17.42 -16.47 1.48
CA VAL A 270 18.07 -16.46 0.15
C VAL A 270 17.56 -15.31 -0.72
N LYS A 271 16.23 -15.17 -0.80
CA LYS A 271 15.58 -14.11 -1.61
C LYS A 271 15.79 -12.73 -1.00
N ALA A 272 15.78 -12.64 0.33
CA ALA A 272 16.11 -11.40 1.02
C ALA A 272 17.57 -10.98 0.73
N ALA A 273 18.51 -11.92 0.72
CA ALA A 273 19.90 -11.65 0.30
C ALA A 273 19.99 -11.17 -1.16
N GLY A 274 19.12 -11.67 -2.03
CA GLY A 274 19.00 -11.24 -3.43
C GLY A 274 18.60 -9.78 -3.59
N LYS A 275 17.82 -9.23 -2.65
CA LYS A 275 17.48 -7.79 -2.61
C LYS A 275 18.69 -6.91 -2.33
N ILE A 276 19.69 -7.43 -1.59
CA ILE A 276 20.95 -6.72 -1.32
C ILE A 276 21.82 -6.74 -2.58
N HIS A 277 22.03 -7.93 -3.16
CA HIS A 277 22.77 -8.12 -4.39
C HIS A 277 22.51 -9.51 -4.99
N THR A 278 22.43 -9.61 -6.33
CA THR A 278 22.17 -10.88 -7.02
C THR A 278 23.24 -11.96 -6.75
N ASP A 279 24.49 -11.56 -6.55
CA ASP A 279 25.57 -12.50 -6.21
C ASP A 279 25.41 -13.07 -4.80
N MET A 280 24.81 -12.32 -3.88
CA MET A 280 24.49 -12.81 -2.53
C MET A 280 23.39 -13.86 -2.56
N GLU A 281 22.42 -13.75 -3.47
CA GLU A 281 21.42 -14.79 -3.69
C GLU A 281 22.06 -16.06 -4.25
N ARG A 282 22.88 -15.92 -5.29
CA ARG A 282 23.55 -17.05 -5.95
C ARG A 282 24.52 -17.80 -5.04
N GLY A 283 25.32 -17.02 -4.28
CA GLY A 283 26.33 -17.53 -3.35
C GLY A 283 25.81 -17.74 -1.92
N PHE A 284 24.49 -17.67 -1.68
CA PHE A 284 23.95 -17.76 -0.33
C PHE A 284 24.23 -19.11 0.30
N ILE A 285 24.79 -19.09 1.50
CA ILE A 285 25.02 -20.28 2.34
C ILE A 285 24.14 -20.16 3.58
N LYS A 286 24.30 -19.09 4.34
CA LYS A 286 23.56 -18.78 5.55
C LYS A 286 23.61 -17.28 5.86
N ALA A 287 22.68 -16.79 6.67
CA ALA A 287 22.68 -15.47 7.24
C ALA A 287 22.54 -15.58 8.76
N ASP A 288 23.32 -14.78 9.49
CA ASP A 288 23.13 -14.60 10.91
C ASP A 288 22.09 -13.49 11.13
N VAL A 289 20.99 -13.82 11.81
CA VAL A 289 19.83 -12.94 12.00
C VAL A 289 19.45 -12.82 13.48
N ILE A 290 18.94 -11.65 13.86
CA ILE A 290 18.38 -11.37 15.18
C ILE A 290 17.13 -10.54 15.04
N GLY A 291 16.13 -10.74 15.89
CA GLY A 291 14.95 -9.88 15.95
C GLY A 291 15.31 -8.47 16.43
N PHE A 292 14.72 -7.45 15.81
CA PHE A 292 14.98 -6.05 16.18
C PHE A 292 14.75 -5.78 17.67
N SER A 293 13.58 -6.17 18.21
CA SER A 293 13.25 -5.96 19.63
C SER A 293 14.19 -6.70 20.59
N GLU A 294 14.81 -7.78 20.16
CA GLU A 294 15.78 -8.53 20.94
C GLU A 294 17.15 -7.83 20.92
N LEU A 295 17.57 -7.35 19.74
CA LEU A 295 18.79 -6.56 19.59
C LEU A 295 18.73 -5.26 20.39
N GLU A 296 17.59 -4.57 20.34
CA GLU A 296 17.35 -3.32 21.09
C GLU A 296 17.47 -3.54 22.61
N LYS A 297 16.87 -4.60 23.15
CA LYS A 297 16.94 -4.94 24.57
C LYS A 297 18.35 -5.27 25.04
N ILE A 298 19.13 -5.96 24.21
CA ILE A 298 20.50 -6.39 24.56
C ILE A 298 21.48 -5.21 24.37
N GLY A 299 21.21 -4.31 23.42
CA GLY A 299 22.02 -3.12 23.17
C GLY A 299 23.29 -3.34 22.36
N SER A 300 23.62 -4.58 21.98
CA SER A 300 24.84 -4.89 21.20
C SER A 300 24.67 -6.21 20.42
N TYR A 301 25.08 -6.20 19.15
CA TYR A 301 25.12 -7.43 18.34
C TYR A 301 26.14 -8.45 18.87
N HIS A 302 27.27 -7.97 19.42
CA HIS A 302 28.29 -8.82 20.01
C HIS A 302 27.74 -9.59 21.20
N ASP A 303 27.12 -8.90 22.16
CA ASP A 303 26.54 -9.51 23.36
C ASP A 303 25.37 -10.46 23.00
N ALA A 304 24.58 -10.08 21.99
CA ALA A 304 23.53 -10.93 21.49
C ALA A 304 24.06 -12.28 20.93
N LYS A 305 25.21 -12.24 20.29
CA LYS A 305 25.89 -13.44 19.78
C LYS A 305 26.45 -14.28 20.91
N GLU A 306 27.08 -13.70 21.91
CA GLU A 306 27.58 -14.39 23.09
C GLU A 306 26.45 -15.04 23.90
N GLN A 307 25.29 -14.39 23.98
CA GLN A 307 24.08 -14.92 24.63
C GLN A 307 23.33 -15.97 23.79
N GLY A 308 23.82 -16.31 22.59
CA GLY A 308 23.17 -17.28 21.70
C GLY A 308 21.82 -16.83 21.13
N ARG A 309 21.59 -15.52 21.03
CA ARG A 309 20.35 -14.92 20.51
C ARG A 309 20.36 -14.70 19.00
N VAL A 310 21.54 -14.78 18.40
CA VAL A 310 21.69 -14.71 16.94
C VAL A 310 21.44 -16.10 16.35
N ARG A 311 20.48 -16.18 15.46
CA ARG A 311 20.14 -17.41 14.72
C ARG A 311 20.85 -17.44 13.38
N SER A 312 21.17 -18.64 12.91
CA SER A 312 21.75 -18.85 11.59
C SER A 312 20.69 -19.45 10.67
N GLU A 313 20.22 -18.69 9.71
CA GLU A 313 19.20 -19.11 8.75
C GLU A 313 19.87 -19.63 7.47
N GLY A 314 19.52 -20.84 7.07
CA GLY A 314 20.03 -21.51 5.87
C GLY A 314 19.26 -21.15 4.60
N LYS A 315 19.33 -22.06 3.61
CA LYS A 315 18.62 -21.89 2.32
C LYS A 315 17.14 -22.24 2.38
N ASP A 316 16.75 -23.06 3.33
CA ASP A 316 15.42 -23.66 3.47
C ASP A 316 14.56 -22.88 4.47
#